data_081a71d07bb88f4751047f65cf02894a
#
_entry.id   081a71d07bb88f4751047f65cf02894a
#
_cell.length_a   1.000
_cell.length_b   1.000
_cell.length_c   1.000
_cell.angle_alpha   90.00
_cell.angle_beta   90.00
_cell.angle_gamma   90.00
#
_symmetry.space_group_name_H-M   'P 1'
#
loop_
_entity.id
_entity.type
_entity.pdbx_description
1 polymer ?
#
loop_
_entity_poly.entity_id
_entity_poly.type
_entity_poly.pdbx_seq_one_letter_code
_entity_poly.pdbx_strand_id
1 'polypeptide(L)'
;GRQGLAYQVSTFSATRTLGGFFGTFVACSPEKEQTVIDLVRRLHEDLADDPPSVGELERAQNYLVGAYKVSAQTNAARSGRMAAALLGGFDLERIDNYEQRIRAVTREDLARVAREYFVDQPYALGVVRGTDGRGADPTDSR
;
A
#
# COMPACT_ATOMS: atom_id res chain seq x y z
N GLY A 1 5.15 -14.08 5.41
CA GLY A 1 5.67 -15.03 4.59
C GLY A 1 6.50 -16.15 5.15
N ARG A 2 7.05 -16.94 4.26
CA ARG A 2 7.77 -18.19 4.57
C ARG A 2 9.10 -18.01 5.35
N GLN A 3 9.64 -16.80 5.45
CA GLN A 3 10.94 -16.53 6.10
C GLN A 3 10.83 -15.92 7.50
N GLY A 4 9.63 -15.71 8.04
CA GLY A 4 9.45 -15.15 9.38
C GLY A 4 10.09 -13.78 9.59
N LEU A 5 10.25 -12.98 8.52
CA LEU A 5 10.91 -11.68 8.56
C LEU A 5 10.03 -10.57 9.14
N ALA A 6 8.73 -10.69 9.00
CA ALA A 6 7.79 -9.67 9.42
C ALA A 6 6.55 -10.31 10.08
N TYR A 7 6.00 -9.62 11.08
CA TYR A 7 4.75 -9.98 11.75
C TYR A 7 3.54 -9.48 10.99
N GLN A 8 3.67 -8.31 10.37
CA GLN A 8 2.61 -7.67 9.59
C GLN A 8 3.22 -6.96 8.39
N VAL A 9 2.56 -7.07 7.26
CA VAL A 9 2.87 -6.30 6.04
C VAL A 9 1.57 -5.79 5.45
N SER A 10 1.51 -4.52 5.14
CA SER A 10 0.38 -3.92 4.43
C SER A 10 0.83 -2.80 3.52
N THR A 11 0.12 -2.59 2.44
CA THR A 11 0.31 -1.43 1.56
C THR A 11 -0.90 -0.52 1.65
N PHE A 12 -0.68 0.77 1.49
CA PHE A 12 -1.74 1.76 1.50
C PHE A 12 -1.44 2.87 0.50
N SER A 13 -2.49 3.49 0.02
CA SER A 13 -2.38 4.67 -0.84
C SER A 13 -3.39 5.72 -0.39
N ALA A 14 -3.01 6.98 -0.53
CA ALA A 14 -3.91 8.09 -0.30
C ALA A 14 -3.83 9.06 -1.48
N THR A 15 -4.98 9.35 -2.08
CA THR A 15 -5.11 10.33 -3.13
C THR A 15 -5.62 11.64 -2.53
N ARG A 16 -5.02 12.75 -2.93
CA ARG A 16 -5.41 14.12 -2.59
C ARG A 16 -5.59 14.91 -3.86
N THR A 17 -6.28 16.06 -3.79
CA THR A 17 -6.54 16.92 -4.95
C THR A 17 -5.26 17.37 -5.67
N LEU A 18 -4.18 17.63 -4.92
CA LEU A 18 -2.91 18.13 -5.46
C LEU A 18 -1.78 17.10 -5.42
N GLY A 19 -2.09 15.82 -5.19
CA GLY A 19 -1.07 14.80 -5.12
C GLY A 19 -1.56 13.55 -4.41
N GLY A 20 -0.64 12.71 -3.95
CA GLY A 20 -0.93 11.49 -3.23
C GLY A 20 0.33 10.84 -2.74
N PHE A 21 0.18 9.75 -2.03
CA PHE A 21 1.30 8.91 -1.64
C PHE A 21 0.90 7.44 -1.63
N PHE A 22 1.88 6.61 -1.86
CA PHE A 22 1.82 5.17 -1.66
C PHE A 22 2.80 4.81 -0.56
N GLY A 23 2.45 3.86 0.28
CA GLY A 23 3.33 3.42 1.36
C GLY A 23 3.21 1.93 1.65
N THR A 24 4.26 1.38 2.21
CA THR A 24 4.29 0.02 2.75
C THR A 24 4.61 0.09 4.24
N PHE A 25 3.74 -0.48 5.04
CA PHE A 25 3.94 -0.66 6.47
C PHE A 25 4.43 -2.08 6.73
N VAL A 26 5.48 -2.21 7.52
CA VAL A 26 6.00 -3.50 7.97
C VAL A 26 6.28 -3.45 9.46
N ALA A 27 5.80 -4.45 10.20
CA ALA A 27 6.20 -4.70 11.57
C ALA A 27 7.13 -5.91 11.62
N CYS A 28 8.34 -5.71 12.13
CA CYS A 28 9.36 -6.75 12.29
C CYS A 28 10.08 -6.59 13.62
N SER A 29 10.90 -7.58 13.98
CA SER A 29 11.78 -7.46 15.12
C SER A 29 12.98 -6.53 14.81
N PRO A 30 13.52 -5.82 15.81
CA PRO A 30 14.59 -4.83 15.61
C PRO A 30 15.81 -5.36 14.86
N GLU A 31 16.21 -6.58 15.12
CA GLU A 31 17.37 -7.23 14.49
C GLU A 31 17.18 -7.50 13.00
N LYS A 32 15.94 -7.44 12.48
CA LYS A 32 15.60 -7.65 11.08
C LYS A 32 15.30 -6.35 10.33
N GLU A 33 15.34 -5.21 11.01
CA GLU A 33 14.94 -3.92 10.47
C GLU A 33 15.61 -3.62 9.12
N GLN A 34 16.94 -3.63 9.06
CA GLN A 34 17.67 -3.30 7.84
C GLN A 34 17.38 -4.29 6.71
N THR A 35 17.33 -5.58 7.02
CA THR A 35 16.99 -6.63 6.04
C THR A 35 15.60 -6.41 5.44
N VAL A 36 14.64 -6.00 6.27
CA VAL A 36 13.26 -5.74 5.82
C VAL A 36 13.19 -4.48 4.95
N ILE A 37 13.88 -3.41 5.33
CA ILE A 37 13.95 -2.17 4.53
C ILE A 37 14.49 -2.48 3.13
N ASP A 38 15.63 -3.15 3.05
CA ASP A 38 16.28 -3.49 1.79
C ASP A 38 15.41 -4.43 0.93
N LEU A 39 14.74 -5.39 1.57
CA LEU A 39 13.85 -6.32 0.87
C LEU A 39 12.63 -5.59 0.30
N VAL A 40 11.99 -4.72 1.09
CA VAL A 40 10.82 -3.97 0.62
C VAL A 40 11.16 -3.08 -0.56
N ARG A 41 12.29 -2.36 -0.48
CA ARG A 41 12.79 -1.55 -1.61
C ARG A 41 12.98 -2.39 -2.86
N ARG A 42 13.75 -3.47 -2.74
CA ARG A 42 14.02 -4.38 -3.86
C ARG A 42 12.75 -4.93 -4.47
N LEU A 43 11.80 -5.39 -3.66
CA LEU A 43 10.53 -5.93 -4.16
C LEU A 43 9.69 -4.89 -4.94
N HIS A 44 9.78 -3.61 -4.60
CA HIS A 44 9.12 -2.56 -5.37
C HIS A 44 9.85 -2.27 -6.69
N GLU A 45 11.18 -2.24 -6.66
CA GLU A 45 12.04 -2.02 -7.84
C GLU A 45 11.93 -3.21 -8.82
N ASP A 46 11.95 -4.45 -8.31
CA ASP A 46 11.83 -5.67 -9.11
C ASP A 46 10.54 -5.72 -9.94
N LEU A 47 9.44 -5.11 -9.46
CA LEU A 47 8.19 -5.03 -10.24
C LEU A 47 8.33 -4.36 -11.61
N ALA A 48 9.37 -3.56 -11.80
CA ALA A 48 9.64 -2.89 -13.06
C ALA A 48 10.09 -3.87 -14.16
N ASP A 49 10.88 -4.85 -13.78
CA ASP A 49 11.51 -5.80 -14.73
C ASP A 49 10.89 -7.20 -14.63
N ASP A 50 10.38 -7.58 -13.46
CA ASP A 50 9.70 -8.85 -13.22
C ASP A 50 8.30 -8.62 -12.60
N PRO A 51 7.34 -8.10 -13.38
CA PRO A 51 5.97 -7.92 -12.91
C PRO A 51 5.33 -9.27 -12.60
N PRO A 52 4.32 -9.31 -11.69
CA PRO A 52 3.71 -10.55 -11.24
C PRO A 52 3.20 -11.39 -12.40
N SER A 53 3.21 -12.70 -12.25
CA SER A 53 2.64 -13.62 -13.24
C SER A 53 1.15 -13.32 -13.50
N VAL A 54 0.64 -13.76 -14.65
CA VAL A 54 -0.79 -13.61 -14.99
C VAL A 54 -1.69 -14.12 -13.86
N GLY A 55 -1.38 -15.29 -13.31
CA GLY A 55 -2.18 -15.87 -12.23
C GLY A 55 -2.09 -15.12 -10.90
N GLU A 56 -0.99 -14.42 -10.63
CA GLU A 56 -0.86 -13.54 -9.45
C GLU A 56 -1.66 -12.26 -9.64
N LEU A 57 -1.59 -11.66 -10.82
CA LEU A 57 -2.39 -10.49 -11.16
C LEU A 57 -3.88 -10.78 -11.07
N GLU A 58 -4.35 -11.90 -11.65
CA GLU A 58 -5.76 -12.31 -11.56
C GLU A 58 -6.21 -12.53 -10.11
N ARG A 59 -5.40 -13.17 -9.27
CA ARG A 59 -5.71 -13.31 -7.84
C ARG A 59 -5.83 -11.96 -7.13
N ALA A 60 -4.92 -11.04 -7.41
CA ALA A 60 -4.96 -9.69 -6.84
C ALA A 60 -6.19 -8.91 -7.30
N GLN A 61 -6.53 -8.97 -8.59
CA GLN A 61 -7.74 -8.36 -9.15
C GLN A 61 -9.01 -8.93 -8.50
N ASN A 62 -9.10 -10.25 -8.38
CA ASN A 62 -10.25 -10.91 -7.75
C ASN A 62 -10.38 -10.52 -6.27
N TYR A 63 -9.27 -10.46 -5.55
CA TYR A 63 -9.25 -10.00 -4.16
C TYR A 63 -9.74 -8.55 -4.03
N LEU A 64 -9.24 -7.63 -4.84
CA LEU A 64 -9.62 -6.21 -4.80
C LEU A 64 -11.10 -6.01 -5.13
N VAL A 65 -11.61 -6.69 -6.17
CA VAL A 65 -13.02 -6.62 -6.54
C VAL A 65 -13.91 -7.19 -5.44
N GLY A 66 -13.53 -8.32 -4.86
CA GLY A 66 -14.26 -8.94 -3.75
C GLY A 66 -14.28 -8.04 -2.50
N ALA A 67 -13.14 -7.53 -2.09
CA ALA A 67 -13.00 -6.61 -0.96
C ALA A 67 -13.81 -5.32 -1.18
N TYR A 68 -13.79 -4.81 -2.40
CA TYR A 68 -14.58 -3.63 -2.77
C TYR A 68 -16.09 -3.87 -2.61
N LYS A 69 -16.60 -5.01 -3.09
CA LYS A 69 -18.02 -5.38 -2.98
C LYS A 69 -18.44 -5.56 -1.51
N VAL A 70 -17.63 -6.25 -0.72
CA VAL A 70 -17.89 -6.45 0.72
C VAL A 70 -17.91 -5.11 1.47
N SER A 71 -16.94 -4.25 1.23
CA SER A 71 -16.84 -2.95 1.91
C SER A 71 -17.92 -1.93 1.47
N ALA A 72 -18.69 -2.22 0.39
CA ALA A 72 -19.80 -1.38 -0.08
C ALA A 72 -21.17 -1.77 0.49
N GLN A 73 -21.25 -2.71 1.43
CA GLN A 73 -22.54 -3.26 1.90
C GLN A 73 -23.37 -2.29 2.73
N THR A 74 -22.76 -1.28 3.36
CA THR A 74 -23.48 -0.30 4.17
C THR A 74 -23.68 1.02 3.43
N ASN A 75 -24.79 1.72 3.71
CA ASN A 75 -25.04 3.05 3.16
C ASN A 75 -23.95 4.05 3.59
N ALA A 76 -23.45 3.97 4.82
CA ALA A 76 -22.36 4.80 5.31
C ALA A 76 -21.07 4.60 4.49
N ALA A 77 -20.71 3.36 4.17
CA ALA A 77 -19.55 3.09 3.34
C ALA A 77 -19.74 3.59 1.89
N ARG A 78 -20.94 3.46 1.34
CA ARG A 78 -21.27 3.94 -0.01
C ARG A 78 -21.20 5.46 -0.08
N SER A 79 -21.85 6.17 0.85
CA SER A 79 -21.80 7.63 0.91
C SER A 79 -20.39 8.15 1.17
N GLY A 80 -19.62 7.51 2.04
CA GLY A 80 -18.22 7.85 2.28
C GLY A 80 -17.34 7.75 1.04
N ARG A 81 -17.56 6.73 0.19
CA ARG A 81 -16.87 6.61 -1.09
C ARG A 81 -17.23 7.69 -2.09
N MET A 82 -18.53 8.02 -2.19
CA MET A 82 -18.98 9.10 -3.07
C MET A 82 -18.36 10.43 -2.64
N ALA A 83 -18.36 10.72 -1.34
CA ALA A 83 -17.74 11.92 -0.80
C ALA A 83 -16.22 11.94 -1.09
N ALA A 84 -15.51 10.82 -0.86
CA ALA A 84 -14.08 10.71 -1.12
C ALA A 84 -13.74 10.89 -2.60
N ALA A 85 -14.57 10.35 -3.53
CA ALA A 85 -14.37 10.53 -4.96
C ALA A 85 -14.52 12.01 -5.35
N LEU A 86 -15.58 12.67 -4.91
CA LEU A 86 -15.83 14.09 -5.21
C LEU A 86 -14.75 15.00 -4.61
N LEU A 87 -14.32 14.75 -3.36
CA LEU A 87 -13.24 15.50 -2.71
C LEU A 87 -11.88 15.27 -3.41
N GLY A 88 -11.68 14.09 -4.01
CA GLY A 88 -10.51 13.77 -4.82
C GLY A 88 -10.56 14.33 -6.24
N GLY A 89 -11.65 15.02 -6.63
CA GLY A 89 -11.82 15.54 -7.98
C GLY A 89 -12.18 14.47 -9.02
N PHE A 90 -12.75 13.35 -8.60
CA PHE A 90 -13.16 12.26 -9.49
C PHE A 90 -14.67 12.22 -9.69
N ASP A 91 -15.09 11.79 -10.87
CA ASP A 91 -16.49 11.51 -11.16
C ASP A 91 -17.01 10.28 -10.41
N LEU A 92 -18.30 10.28 -10.08
CA LEU A 92 -18.96 9.14 -9.42
C LEU A 92 -18.96 7.89 -10.31
N GLU A 93 -18.93 8.03 -11.62
CA GLU A 93 -18.75 6.93 -12.57
C GLU A 93 -17.51 6.07 -12.26
N ARG A 94 -16.46 6.67 -11.67
CA ARG A 94 -15.29 5.95 -11.20
C ARG A 94 -15.61 4.88 -10.15
N ILE A 95 -16.67 5.06 -9.38
CA ILE A 95 -17.15 4.10 -8.38
C ILE A 95 -17.86 2.95 -9.08
N ASP A 96 -18.72 3.25 -10.04
CA ASP A 96 -19.52 2.26 -10.76
C ASP A 96 -18.62 1.37 -11.64
N ASN A 97 -17.62 1.95 -12.27
CA ASN A 97 -16.66 1.26 -13.14
C ASN A 97 -15.44 0.65 -12.39
N TYR A 98 -15.48 0.57 -11.06
CA TYR A 98 -14.33 0.09 -10.28
C TYR A 98 -13.86 -1.30 -10.71
N GLU A 99 -14.77 -2.27 -10.80
CA GLU A 99 -14.44 -3.63 -11.21
C GLU A 99 -13.82 -3.69 -12.60
N GLN A 100 -14.45 -3.00 -13.56
CA GLN A 100 -13.94 -2.94 -14.94
C GLN A 100 -12.52 -2.37 -14.98
N ARG A 101 -12.26 -1.29 -14.25
CA ARG A 101 -10.95 -0.65 -14.19
C ARG A 101 -9.89 -1.53 -13.54
N ILE A 102 -10.23 -2.23 -12.45
CA ILE A 102 -9.29 -3.18 -11.82
C ILE A 102 -8.96 -4.33 -12.77
N ARG A 103 -9.95 -4.87 -13.49
CA ARG A 103 -9.72 -5.97 -14.44
C ARG A 103 -8.97 -5.54 -15.69
N ALA A 104 -8.99 -4.27 -16.03
CA ALA A 104 -8.25 -3.71 -17.16
C ALA A 104 -6.76 -3.48 -16.86
N VAL A 105 -6.32 -3.53 -15.59
CA VAL A 105 -4.91 -3.37 -15.22
C VAL A 105 -4.10 -4.54 -15.77
N THR A 106 -3.05 -4.23 -16.51
CA THR A 106 -2.15 -5.20 -17.12
C THR A 106 -0.82 -5.33 -16.36
N ARG A 107 -0.04 -6.34 -16.67
CA ARG A 107 1.33 -6.50 -16.16
C ARG A 107 2.24 -5.36 -16.62
N GLU A 108 2.05 -4.91 -17.83
CA GLU A 108 2.76 -3.78 -18.44
C GLU A 108 2.46 -2.47 -17.71
N ASP A 109 1.21 -2.26 -17.27
CA ASP A 109 0.85 -1.11 -16.42
C ASP A 109 1.58 -1.14 -15.08
N LEU A 110 1.67 -2.32 -14.44
CA LEU A 110 2.40 -2.47 -13.19
C LEU A 110 3.89 -2.18 -13.37
N ALA A 111 4.51 -2.74 -14.42
CA ALA A 111 5.92 -2.48 -14.72
C ALA A 111 6.17 -0.99 -15.02
N ARG A 112 5.29 -0.34 -15.78
CA ARG A 112 5.39 1.09 -16.09
C ARG A 112 5.31 1.94 -14.83
N VAL A 113 4.32 1.68 -13.98
CA VAL A 113 4.15 2.41 -12.71
C VAL A 113 5.34 2.17 -11.77
N ALA A 114 5.86 0.94 -11.71
CA ALA A 114 7.04 0.64 -10.89
C ALA A 114 8.27 1.43 -11.36
N ARG A 115 8.52 1.53 -12.66
CA ARG A 115 9.62 2.35 -13.21
C ARG A 115 9.43 3.83 -12.88
N GLU A 116 8.22 4.33 -12.98
CA GLU A 116 7.94 5.75 -12.76
C GLU A 116 8.04 6.17 -11.30
N TYR A 117 7.63 5.31 -10.34
CA TYR A 117 7.47 5.70 -8.95
C TYR A 117 8.39 5.00 -7.95
N PHE A 118 9.08 3.92 -8.33
CA PHE A 118 9.90 3.16 -7.38
C PHE A 118 11.37 3.07 -7.79
N VAL A 119 11.68 2.98 -9.08
CA VAL A 119 13.06 2.85 -9.54
C VAL A 119 13.74 4.22 -9.47
N ASP A 120 14.85 4.30 -8.73
CA ASP A 120 15.66 5.52 -8.55
C ASP A 120 14.87 6.74 -8.05
N GLN A 121 13.73 6.51 -7.40
CA GLN A 121 12.91 7.59 -6.87
C GLN A 121 13.19 7.84 -5.37
N PRO A 122 13.12 9.10 -4.93
CA PRO A 122 13.24 9.43 -3.52
C PRO A 122 12.04 8.87 -2.74
N TYR A 123 12.30 8.39 -1.52
CA TYR A 123 11.27 7.89 -0.62
C TYR A 123 11.50 8.44 0.79
N ALA A 124 10.45 8.46 1.60
CA ALA A 124 10.52 8.76 3.01
C ALA A 124 10.46 7.45 3.81
N LEU A 125 11.35 7.30 4.79
CA LEU A 125 11.37 6.17 5.72
C LEU A 125 11.05 6.67 7.13
N GLY A 126 9.99 6.12 7.72
CA GLY A 126 9.66 6.32 9.13
C GLY A 126 9.90 5.01 9.90
N VAL A 127 10.67 5.06 10.97
CA VAL A 127 10.92 3.91 11.85
C VAL A 127 10.45 4.24 13.26
N VAL A 128 9.63 3.36 13.82
CA VAL A 128 9.20 3.44 15.22
C VAL A 128 9.76 2.22 15.95
N ARG A 129 10.62 2.46 16.91
CA ARG A 129 11.19 1.40 17.78
C ARG A 129 10.54 1.49 19.14
N GLY A 130 10.15 0.33 19.70
CA GLY A 130 9.74 0.26 21.10
C GLY A 130 10.93 0.59 22.01
N THR A 131 10.65 1.26 23.12
CA THR A 131 11.64 1.34 24.23
C THR A 131 11.63 0.00 24.96
N ASP A 132 12.80 -0.50 25.28
CA ASP A 132 12.99 -1.73 26.10
C ASP A 132 12.35 -1.49 27.47
N GLY A 133 11.07 -1.67 27.65
CA GLY A 133 10.29 -1.73 28.88
C GLY A 133 10.79 -0.99 30.16
N ARG A 134 11.90 -0.30 30.09
CA ARG A 134 12.38 0.63 31.10
C ARG A 134 11.72 1.96 30.83
N GLY A 135 10.64 2.21 31.53
CA GLY A 135 9.92 3.47 31.51
C GLY A 135 10.91 4.64 31.55
N ALA A 136 10.63 5.66 30.74
CA ALA A 136 11.30 6.95 30.89
C ALA A 136 11.21 7.33 32.38
N ASP A 137 12.35 7.50 33.01
CA ASP A 137 12.42 7.99 34.39
C ASP A 137 11.75 9.38 34.42
N PRO A 138 10.67 9.60 35.19
CA PRO A 138 9.99 10.89 35.21
C PRO A 138 10.84 12.03 35.72
N THR A 139 12.11 11.79 36.06
CA THR A 139 13.04 12.79 36.65
C THR A 139 13.95 13.49 35.64
N ASP A 140 13.90 13.17 34.32
CA ASP A 140 14.77 13.83 33.33
C ASP A 140 14.09 15.01 32.59
N SER A 141 13.27 15.75 33.33
CA SER A 141 12.73 17.07 32.93
C SER A 141 13.34 18.15 33.83
N ARG A 142 14.57 18.57 33.52
CA ARG A 142 15.13 19.85 33.95
C ARG A 142 15.77 20.57 32.78
#